data_3f627e42f88b5569e264f69e59685f09
#
_entry.id   3f627e42f88b5569e264f69e59685f09
#
_cell.length_a   1.000
_cell.length_b   1.000
_cell.length_c   1.000
_cell.angle_alpha   90.00
_cell.angle_beta   90.00
_cell.angle_gamma   90.00
#
_symmetry.space_group_name_H-M   'P 1'
#
loop_
_entity.id
_entity.type
_entity.pdbx_description
1 polymer ?
#
loop_
_entity_poly.entity_id
_entity_poly.type
_entity_poly.pdbx_seq_one_letter_code
_entity_poly.pdbx_strand_id
1 'polypeptide(L)'
;MKYQLLDVARGNRFLSRPREDPTATIIEDDTSSTTNSPYGSDWDIIWLGHCGSYSDPDTRRFVLKNDPTVPRVSDIMYPAGSPEPEELWKQPGTRIMYKSGNGVCSWTYAVSFVGAQKLLNAMSIEPFNQGFDQGLGRLCSSGILRCTHIFPPIFGAHAPAGGANRESDITGHRAGTKIREKGRTHNVLWSTRLNIKNILEGKKVEAQWDGVPDLNDEMKREFIP
;
A
#
# COMPACT_ATOMS: atom_id res chain seq x y z
N MET A 1 10.00 6.56 5.23
CA MET A 1 9.83 5.09 5.33
C MET A 1 9.73 4.58 6.76
N LYS A 2 10.61 4.97 7.72
CA LYS A 2 10.55 4.51 9.12
C LYS A 2 9.20 4.81 9.80
N TYR A 3 8.70 6.02 9.68
CA TYR A 3 7.39 6.43 10.26
C TYR A 3 6.23 5.71 9.61
N GLN A 4 6.21 5.60 8.29
CA GLN A 4 5.19 4.83 7.59
C GLN A 4 5.12 3.37 8.06
N LEU A 5 6.26 2.74 8.32
CA LEU A 5 6.29 1.38 8.85
C LEU A 5 5.80 1.30 10.31
N LEU A 6 6.03 2.34 11.13
CA LEU A 6 5.45 2.42 12.47
C LEU A 6 3.93 2.58 12.43
N ASP A 7 3.41 3.39 11.53
CA ASP A 7 1.97 3.55 11.33
C ASP A 7 1.31 2.27 10.79
N VAL A 8 2.00 1.58 9.88
CA VAL A 8 1.59 0.23 9.46
C VAL A 8 1.52 -0.73 10.64
N ALA A 9 2.52 -0.69 11.52
CA ALA A 9 2.55 -1.52 12.71
C ALA A 9 1.37 -1.21 13.65
N ARG A 10 1.07 0.06 13.89
CA ARG A 10 -0.09 0.51 14.69
C ARG A 10 -1.40 0.04 14.09
N GLY A 11 -1.62 0.33 12.80
CA GLY A 11 -2.84 -0.05 12.11
C GLY A 11 -3.06 -1.56 12.08
N ASN A 12 -2.02 -2.35 11.83
CA ASN A 12 -2.17 -3.80 11.82
C ASN A 12 -2.46 -4.38 13.22
N ARG A 13 -1.85 -3.86 14.28
CA ARG A 13 -2.19 -4.24 15.65
C ARG A 13 -3.65 -3.92 15.98
N PHE A 14 -4.14 -2.74 15.59
CA PHE A 14 -5.54 -2.37 15.76
C PHE A 14 -6.48 -3.35 15.07
N LEU A 15 -6.21 -3.67 13.81
CA LEU A 15 -7.04 -4.58 13.02
C LEU A 15 -6.99 -6.04 13.51
N SER A 16 -5.96 -6.40 14.28
CA SER A 16 -5.80 -7.75 14.84
C SER A 16 -6.56 -7.97 16.15
N ARG A 17 -7.04 -6.92 16.80
CA ARG A 17 -7.80 -7.04 18.06
C ARG A 17 -9.20 -7.58 17.85
N PRO A 18 -9.77 -8.29 18.83
CA PRO A 18 -11.18 -8.66 18.84
C PRO A 18 -12.07 -7.40 18.69
N ARG A 19 -13.22 -7.58 18.09
CA ARG A 19 -14.18 -6.50 17.85
C ARG A 19 -14.98 -6.26 19.14
N GLU A 20 -14.59 -5.27 19.93
CA GLU A 20 -15.36 -4.85 21.12
C GLU A 20 -16.57 -3.98 20.74
N ASP A 21 -16.39 -3.14 19.69
CA ASP A 21 -17.47 -2.32 19.13
C ASP A 21 -17.51 -2.47 17.60
N PRO A 22 -18.61 -3.00 17.04
CA PRO A 22 -18.77 -3.14 15.60
C PRO A 22 -18.82 -1.80 14.85
N THR A 23 -19.11 -0.70 15.51
CA THR A 23 -19.26 0.64 14.90
C THR A 23 -17.98 1.47 14.94
N ALA A 24 -16.98 1.08 15.74
CA ALA A 24 -15.72 1.80 15.85
C ALA A 24 -14.91 1.73 14.55
N THR A 25 -15.06 2.76 13.73
CA THR A 25 -14.38 2.87 12.43
C THR A 25 -13.04 3.58 12.55
N ILE A 26 -12.80 4.32 13.65
CA ILE A 26 -11.68 5.24 13.81
C ILE A 26 -11.02 4.97 15.16
N ILE A 27 -9.69 4.86 15.19
CA ILE A 27 -8.91 5.04 16.42
C ILE A 27 -7.78 5.99 16.14
N GLU A 28 -7.77 7.06 16.91
CA GLU A 28 -6.65 7.94 17.11
C GLU A 28 -5.80 7.34 18.24
N ASP A 29 -4.54 7.07 17.92
CA ASP A 29 -3.43 6.81 18.86
C ASP A 29 -3.68 5.83 20.03
N ASP A 30 -3.50 4.54 19.77
CA ASP A 30 -3.39 3.55 20.82
C ASP A 30 -1.92 3.14 21.02
N THR A 31 -1.26 3.74 21.98
CA THR A 31 0.11 3.45 22.37
C THR A 31 0.24 2.21 23.26
N SER A 32 -0.84 1.57 23.64
CA SER A 32 -0.91 0.52 24.67
C SER A 32 -0.67 -0.91 24.20
N SER A 33 0.22 -1.16 23.25
CA SER A 33 0.50 -2.53 22.81
C SER A 33 1.64 -3.16 23.61
N THR A 34 1.32 -4.17 24.41
CA THR A 34 2.26 -5.01 25.17
C THR A 34 2.76 -6.25 24.40
N THR A 35 2.57 -6.32 23.08
CA THR A 35 3.01 -7.47 22.30
C THR A 35 4.47 -7.33 21.88
N ASN A 36 5.23 -8.44 21.97
CA ASN A 36 6.63 -8.50 21.52
C ASN A 36 6.79 -8.36 19.98
N SER A 37 5.69 -8.35 19.24
CA SER A 37 5.68 -8.15 17.79
C SER A 37 5.24 -6.73 17.45
N PRO A 38 6.07 -5.91 16.80
CA PRO A 38 5.72 -4.54 16.44
C PRO A 38 4.53 -4.46 15.47
N TYR A 39 4.30 -5.49 14.67
CA TYR A 39 3.22 -5.56 13.70
C TYR A 39 2.00 -6.36 14.18
N GLY A 40 1.98 -6.81 15.45
CA GLY A 40 0.99 -7.74 15.95
C GLY A 40 1.29 -9.20 15.54
N SER A 41 0.50 -10.13 16.05
CA SER A 41 0.69 -11.58 15.83
C SER A 41 -0.36 -12.22 14.92
N ASP A 42 -1.41 -11.48 14.59
CA ASP A 42 -2.58 -12.00 13.88
C ASP A 42 -2.66 -11.53 12.43
N TRP A 43 -1.59 -11.78 11.66
CA TRP A 43 -1.54 -11.47 10.24
C TRP A 43 -0.68 -12.49 9.49
N ASP A 44 -1.01 -12.70 8.23
CA ASP A 44 -0.24 -13.53 7.32
C ASP A 44 0.41 -12.67 6.21
N ILE A 45 -0.33 -11.68 5.68
CA ILE A 45 0.13 -10.76 4.64
C ILE A 45 -0.21 -9.31 5.03
N ILE A 46 0.76 -8.40 4.86
CA ILE A 46 0.52 -6.94 4.83
C ILE A 46 0.86 -6.45 3.43
N TRP A 47 -0.13 -5.99 2.69
CA TRP A 47 0.01 -5.58 1.31
C TRP A 47 0.31 -4.09 1.23
N LEU A 48 1.57 -3.76 0.93
CA LEU A 48 2.12 -2.40 0.97
C LEU A 48 2.07 -1.68 -0.38
N GLY A 49 2.01 -2.45 -1.48
CA GLY A 49 1.98 -1.94 -2.84
C GLY A 49 1.12 -2.82 -3.74
N HIS A 50 0.07 -2.22 -4.31
CA HIS A 50 -0.91 -2.91 -5.16
C HIS A 50 -1.51 -1.94 -6.18
N CYS A 51 -2.19 -2.46 -7.20
CA CYS A 51 -2.90 -1.65 -8.20
C CYS A 51 -4.42 -1.61 -7.98
N GLY A 52 -4.93 -2.37 -7.05
CA GLY A 52 -6.33 -2.37 -6.65
C GLY A 52 -6.52 -3.23 -5.42
N SER A 53 -7.50 -2.89 -4.61
CA SER A 53 -7.87 -3.65 -3.43
C SER A 53 -9.32 -3.39 -3.08
N TYR A 54 -9.96 -4.42 -2.54
CA TYR A 54 -11.34 -4.34 -2.09
C TYR A 54 -11.38 -4.62 -0.61
N SER A 55 -12.21 -3.87 0.12
CA SER A 55 -12.54 -4.16 1.49
C SER A 55 -13.99 -4.64 1.58
N ASP A 56 -14.26 -5.49 2.54
CA ASP A 56 -15.64 -5.73 2.95
C ASP A 56 -16.20 -4.41 3.53
N PRO A 57 -17.40 -3.95 3.14
CA PRO A 57 -18.02 -2.74 3.66
C PRO A 57 -18.07 -2.70 5.20
N ASP A 58 -18.29 -3.84 5.83
CA ASP A 58 -18.36 -3.97 7.29
C ASP A 58 -17.01 -4.14 7.97
N THR A 59 -15.93 -4.10 7.22
CA THR A 59 -14.58 -4.26 7.75
C THR A 59 -14.14 -3.02 8.52
N ARG A 60 -13.56 -3.24 9.70
CA ARG A 60 -12.90 -2.17 10.48
C ARG A 60 -11.77 -1.55 9.66
N ARG A 61 -11.63 -0.24 9.82
CA ARG A 61 -10.58 0.54 9.19
C ARG A 61 -9.78 1.31 10.23
N PHE A 62 -8.47 1.26 10.10
CA PHE A 62 -7.58 2.17 10.81
C PHE A 62 -7.31 3.37 9.90
N VAL A 63 -7.64 4.57 10.36
CA VAL A 63 -7.53 5.81 9.59
C VAL A 63 -6.38 6.65 10.13
N LEU A 64 -5.35 6.85 9.33
CA LEU A 64 -4.25 7.75 9.60
C LEU A 64 -4.51 9.07 8.87
N LYS A 65 -4.70 10.15 9.62
CA LYS A 65 -4.86 11.51 9.10
C LYS A 65 -3.54 12.26 9.10
N ASN A 66 -3.45 13.28 8.25
CA ASN A 66 -2.29 14.17 8.15
C ASN A 66 -0.99 13.44 7.79
N ASP A 67 -1.07 12.34 7.03
CA ASP A 67 0.12 11.68 6.47
C ASP A 67 0.67 12.55 5.33
N PRO A 68 1.84 13.21 5.53
CA PRO A 68 2.40 14.11 4.53
C PRO A 68 2.91 13.39 3.29
N THR A 69 2.92 12.06 3.28
CA THR A 69 3.39 11.23 2.17
C THR A 69 2.27 10.77 1.24
N VAL A 70 1.02 11.09 1.56
CA VAL A 70 -0.13 10.80 0.71
C VAL A 70 -0.22 11.82 -0.41
N PRO A 71 -0.31 11.40 -1.69
CA PRO A 71 -0.54 12.30 -2.80
C PRO A 71 -1.90 13.01 -2.70
N ARG A 72 -2.05 14.11 -3.45
CA ARG A 72 -3.36 14.72 -3.62
C ARG A 72 -4.33 13.71 -4.23
N VAL A 73 -5.60 13.81 -3.90
CA VAL A 73 -6.65 12.91 -4.40
C VAL A 73 -6.66 12.86 -5.94
N SER A 74 -6.40 13.98 -6.61
CA SER A 74 -6.27 14.05 -8.07
C SER A 74 -5.10 13.26 -8.65
N ASP A 75 -4.08 13.00 -7.85
CA ASP A 75 -2.83 12.34 -8.27
C ASP A 75 -2.81 10.84 -7.88
N ILE A 76 -3.83 10.41 -7.15
CA ILE A 76 -4.00 9.00 -6.81
C ILE A 76 -4.61 8.26 -8.01
N MET A 77 -3.97 7.17 -8.41
CA MET A 77 -4.45 6.33 -9.49
C MET A 77 -5.30 5.17 -8.92
N TYR A 78 -6.47 4.99 -9.51
CA TYR A 78 -7.45 3.94 -9.16
C TYR A 78 -7.60 2.97 -10.34
N PRO A 79 -6.72 2.00 -10.52
CA PRO A 79 -6.86 1.13 -11.69
C PRO A 79 -7.96 0.08 -11.55
N ALA A 80 -8.21 -0.42 -10.36
CA ALA A 80 -9.23 -1.45 -10.14
C ALA A 80 -9.67 -1.46 -8.68
N GLY A 81 -10.87 -0.95 -8.42
CA GLY A 81 -11.45 -0.94 -7.09
C GLY A 81 -10.69 -0.07 -6.09
N SER A 82 -11.40 0.81 -5.47
CA SER A 82 -10.94 1.56 -4.30
C SER A 82 -11.59 0.97 -3.05
N PRO A 83 -10.94 1.06 -1.89
CA PRO A 83 -11.57 0.63 -0.66
C PRO A 83 -12.74 1.57 -0.32
N GLU A 84 -13.85 1.00 0.06
CA GLU A 84 -14.97 1.72 0.61
C GLU A 84 -14.80 1.96 2.13
N PRO A 85 -15.36 3.02 2.72
CA PRO A 85 -16.06 4.12 2.06
C PRO A 85 -15.11 5.17 1.48
N GLU A 86 -15.48 5.71 0.34
CA GLU A 86 -14.69 6.73 -0.37
C GLU A 86 -14.48 8.01 0.43
N GLU A 87 -15.40 8.38 1.29
CA GLU A 87 -15.35 9.57 2.12
C GLU A 87 -14.13 9.58 3.05
N LEU A 88 -13.60 8.44 3.40
CA LEU A 88 -12.44 8.34 4.28
C LEU A 88 -11.15 8.68 3.53
N TRP A 89 -10.87 8.00 2.43
CA TRP A 89 -9.58 8.13 1.78
C TRP A 89 -9.51 9.32 0.79
N LYS A 90 -10.64 9.88 0.37
CA LYS A 90 -10.67 11.13 -0.41
C LYS A 90 -10.37 12.37 0.42
N GLN A 91 -10.26 12.26 1.73
CA GLN A 91 -9.78 13.37 2.56
C GLN A 91 -8.28 13.58 2.34
N PRO A 92 -7.81 14.81 2.13
CA PRO A 92 -6.39 15.10 1.93
C PRO A 92 -5.52 14.53 3.06
N GLY A 93 -4.37 13.97 2.70
CA GLY A 93 -3.42 13.42 3.66
C GLY A 93 -3.94 12.20 4.44
N THR A 94 -4.95 11.51 3.93
CA THR A 94 -5.54 10.36 4.63
C THR A 94 -5.07 9.04 4.03
N ARG A 95 -4.59 8.16 4.89
CA ARG A 95 -4.24 6.78 4.57
C ARG A 95 -5.09 5.85 5.42
N ILE A 96 -5.59 4.79 4.84
CA ILE A 96 -6.39 3.80 5.55
C ILE A 96 -5.76 2.41 5.49
N MET A 97 -5.96 1.64 6.55
CA MET A 97 -5.64 0.22 6.59
C MET A 97 -6.90 -0.58 6.93
N TYR A 98 -7.05 -1.73 6.33
CA TYR A 98 -8.25 -2.56 6.48
C TYR A 98 -7.93 -4.03 6.19
N LYS A 99 -8.77 -4.93 6.71
CA LYS A 99 -8.72 -6.35 6.34
C LYS A 99 -9.12 -6.49 4.88
N SER A 100 -8.34 -7.23 4.13
CA SER A 100 -8.54 -7.41 2.70
C SER A 100 -9.69 -8.33 2.39
N GLY A 101 -10.61 -7.87 1.54
CA GLY A 101 -11.56 -8.75 0.87
C GLY A 101 -10.97 -9.36 -0.42
N ASN A 102 -10.09 -8.65 -1.11
CA ASN A 102 -9.36 -9.09 -2.29
C ASN A 102 -8.31 -8.04 -2.67
N GLY A 103 -7.31 -8.44 -3.48
CA GLY A 103 -6.30 -7.53 -3.99
C GLY A 103 -5.70 -8.02 -5.29
N VAL A 104 -5.14 -7.09 -6.07
CA VAL A 104 -4.46 -7.36 -7.34
C VAL A 104 -3.16 -6.57 -7.42
N CYS A 105 -2.21 -7.05 -8.20
CA CYS A 105 -0.84 -6.58 -8.29
C CYS A 105 -0.08 -6.73 -6.96
N SER A 106 0.86 -7.62 -6.93
CA SER A 106 1.73 -7.86 -5.76
C SER A 106 3.04 -7.07 -5.87
N TRP A 107 2.95 -5.73 -5.98
CA TRP A 107 4.15 -4.89 -6.14
C TRP A 107 5.06 -4.96 -4.92
N THR A 108 4.48 -4.94 -3.73
CA THR A 108 5.22 -5.06 -2.49
C THR A 108 4.30 -5.57 -1.39
N TYR A 109 4.75 -6.58 -0.67
CA TYR A 109 4.05 -7.11 0.49
C TYR A 109 5.04 -7.63 1.52
N ALA A 110 4.63 -7.67 2.77
CA ALA A 110 5.28 -8.40 3.83
C ALA A 110 4.52 -9.70 4.08
N VAL A 111 5.24 -10.76 4.39
CA VAL A 111 4.66 -12.07 4.73
C VAL A 111 5.23 -12.53 6.07
N SER A 112 4.36 -12.97 6.97
CA SER A 112 4.79 -13.62 8.21
C SER A 112 5.32 -15.02 7.93
N PHE A 113 6.07 -15.59 8.86
CA PHE A 113 6.56 -16.97 8.71
C PHE A 113 5.40 -17.96 8.51
N VAL A 114 4.36 -17.86 9.34
CA VAL A 114 3.16 -18.69 9.23
C VAL A 114 2.41 -18.41 7.91
N GLY A 115 2.33 -17.13 7.50
CA GLY A 115 1.74 -16.76 6.22
C GLY A 115 2.48 -17.36 5.04
N ALA A 116 3.82 -17.37 5.07
CA ALA A 116 4.64 -18.01 4.05
C ALA A 116 4.40 -19.51 3.94
N GLN A 117 4.29 -20.21 5.08
CA GLN A 117 3.97 -21.64 5.08
C GLN A 117 2.58 -21.92 4.49
N LYS A 118 1.56 -21.15 4.89
CA LYS A 118 0.21 -21.27 4.33
C LYS A 118 0.18 -21.00 2.83
N LEU A 119 0.84 -19.90 2.41
CA LEU A 119 0.90 -19.50 1.02
C LEU A 119 1.58 -20.58 0.16
N LEU A 120 2.73 -21.08 0.61
CA LEU A 120 3.46 -22.13 -0.10
C LEU A 120 2.60 -23.39 -0.20
N ASN A 121 1.97 -23.83 0.89
CA ASN A 121 1.12 -25.01 0.90
C ASN A 121 -0.06 -24.86 -0.08
N ALA A 122 -0.78 -23.74 -0.02
CA ALA A 122 -1.95 -23.51 -0.86
C ALA A 122 -1.61 -23.36 -2.35
N MET A 123 -0.45 -22.78 -2.68
CA MET A 123 -0.07 -22.51 -4.08
C MET A 123 0.77 -23.63 -4.70
N SER A 124 1.35 -24.57 -3.93
CA SER A 124 2.17 -25.64 -4.48
C SER A 124 1.40 -26.96 -4.65
N ILE A 125 0.32 -27.16 -3.91
CA ILE A 125 -0.42 -28.42 -3.89
C ILE A 125 -1.62 -28.38 -4.85
N GLU A 126 -2.35 -27.26 -4.87
CA GLU A 126 -3.46 -27.11 -5.80
C GLU A 126 -2.97 -26.65 -7.19
N PRO A 127 -3.63 -27.08 -8.29
CA PRO A 127 -3.29 -26.60 -9.63
C PRO A 127 -3.40 -25.09 -9.71
N PHE A 128 -2.25 -24.42 -9.79
CA PHE A 128 -2.17 -22.97 -9.88
C PHE A 128 -2.32 -22.55 -11.33
N ASN A 129 -3.52 -22.11 -11.71
CA ASN A 129 -3.88 -21.76 -13.11
C ASN A 129 -4.19 -20.28 -13.31
N GLN A 130 -3.74 -19.42 -12.42
CA GLN A 130 -3.98 -17.98 -12.46
C GLN A 130 -2.72 -17.20 -12.08
N GLY A 131 -2.69 -15.88 -12.29
CA GLY A 131 -1.59 -15.02 -11.88
C GLY A 131 -1.34 -15.08 -10.37
N PHE A 132 -0.08 -14.93 -9.96
CA PHE A 132 0.30 -15.00 -8.56
C PHE A 132 -0.52 -14.05 -7.66
N ASP A 133 -0.69 -12.82 -8.09
CA ASP A 133 -1.45 -11.79 -7.37
C ASP A 133 -2.93 -12.15 -7.22
N GLN A 134 -3.54 -12.72 -8.26
CA GLN A 134 -4.92 -13.20 -8.22
C GLN A 134 -5.09 -14.37 -7.25
N GLY A 135 -4.13 -15.30 -7.25
CA GLY A 135 -4.09 -16.41 -6.29
C GLY A 135 -3.96 -15.92 -4.86
N LEU A 136 -3.05 -14.98 -4.62
CA LEU A 136 -2.87 -14.35 -3.32
C LEU A 136 -4.16 -13.64 -2.86
N GLY A 137 -4.78 -12.84 -3.76
CA GLY A 137 -6.05 -12.18 -3.48
C GLY A 137 -7.18 -13.15 -3.12
N ARG A 138 -7.28 -14.27 -3.84
CA ARG A 138 -8.25 -15.34 -3.54
C ARG A 138 -8.02 -15.97 -2.16
N LEU A 139 -6.77 -16.22 -1.78
CA LEU A 139 -6.46 -16.76 -0.46
C LEU A 139 -6.78 -15.77 0.67
N CYS A 140 -6.65 -14.47 0.40
CA CYS A 140 -7.10 -13.42 1.32
C CYS A 140 -8.63 -13.39 1.44
N SER A 141 -9.35 -13.40 0.32
CA SER A 141 -10.82 -13.33 0.31
C SER A 141 -11.49 -14.58 0.88
N SER A 142 -10.87 -15.74 0.75
CA SER A 142 -11.36 -16.98 1.36
C SER A 142 -11.05 -17.12 2.86
N GLY A 143 -10.28 -16.18 3.44
CA GLY A 143 -9.88 -16.23 4.84
C GLY A 143 -8.77 -17.25 5.17
N ILE A 144 -8.20 -17.93 4.18
CA ILE A 144 -7.03 -18.84 4.36
C ILE A 144 -5.84 -18.02 4.85
N LEU A 145 -5.64 -16.84 4.24
CA LEU A 145 -4.64 -15.85 4.66
C LEU A 145 -5.32 -14.65 5.33
N ARG A 146 -4.79 -14.24 6.46
CA ARG A 146 -5.19 -13.01 7.14
C ARG A 146 -4.42 -11.84 6.54
N CYS A 147 -5.08 -11.11 5.65
CA CYS A 147 -4.47 -10.07 4.86
C CYS A 147 -4.90 -8.68 5.32
N THR A 148 -3.96 -7.75 5.32
CA THR A 148 -4.21 -6.32 5.55
C THR A 148 -3.73 -5.54 4.35
N HIS A 149 -4.55 -4.62 3.86
CA HIS A 149 -4.20 -3.67 2.82
C HIS A 149 -4.03 -2.26 3.37
N ILE A 150 -3.27 -1.46 2.62
CA ILE A 150 -3.01 -0.05 2.91
C ILE A 150 -3.37 0.77 1.68
N PHE A 151 -4.20 1.82 1.85
CA PHE A 151 -4.59 2.70 0.75
C PHE A 151 -4.54 4.19 1.15
N PRO A 152 -3.96 5.08 0.34
CA PRO A 152 -3.14 4.77 -0.83
C PRO A 152 -1.91 3.93 -0.48
N PRO A 153 -1.42 3.08 -1.40
CA PRO A 153 -0.27 2.22 -1.13
C PRO A 153 1.00 3.02 -0.83
N ILE A 154 1.91 2.43 -0.06
CA ILE A 154 3.20 3.04 0.30
C ILE A 154 4.22 2.86 -0.82
N PHE A 155 4.12 1.76 -1.55
CA PHE A 155 4.96 1.47 -2.71
C PHE A 155 4.11 1.47 -3.98
N GLY A 156 4.61 2.12 -5.00
CA GLY A 156 3.95 2.22 -6.30
C GLY A 156 4.80 1.64 -7.43
N ALA A 157 4.16 1.15 -8.47
CA ALA A 157 4.85 0.76 -9.69
C ALA A 157 5.37 2.00 -10.43
N HIS A 158 6.61 1.91 -10.91
CA HIS A 158 7.18 2.94 -11.77
C HIS A 158 6.73 2.73 -13.22
N ALA A 159 6.20 3.78 -13.80
CA ALA A 159 5.86 3.83 -15.22
C ALA A 159 6.88 4.75 -15.93
N PRO A 160 7.75 4.24 -16.81
CA PRO A 160 8.77 5.04 -17.48
C PRO A 160 8.17 6.03 -18.48
N ALA A 161 8.97 6.99 -18.92
CA ALA A 161 8.63 7.83 -20.07
C ALA A 161 8.52 6.99 -21.35
N GLY A 162 7.71 7.42 -22.30
CA GLY A 162 7.48 6.72 -23.57
C GLY A 162 6.08 6.14 -23.70
N GLY A 163 5.90 5.20 -24.63
CA GLY A 163 4.60 4.58 -24.91
C GLY A 163 4.08 3.79 -23.69
N ALA A 164 2.78 3.87 -23.46
CA ALA A 164 2.15 3.07 -22.43
C ALA A 164 2.35 1.56 -22.73
N ASN A 165 2.67 0.78 -21.69
CA ASN A 165 2.86 -0.68 -21.75
C ASN A 165 4.06 -1.19 -22.56
N ARG A 166 4.98 -0.33 -22.99
CA ARG A 166 6.12 -0.74 -23.83
C ARG A 166 7.09 -1.71 -23.15
N GLU A 167 7.06 -1.78 -21.80
CA GLU A 167 7.95 -2.62 -20.99
C GLU A 167 7.19 -3.72 -20.22
N SER A 168 5.98 -4.07 -20.65
CA SER A 168 5.20 -5.11 -20.01
C SER A 168 5.20 -6.38 -20.85
N ASP A 169 5.77 -7.45 -20.32
CA ASP A 169 5.71 -8.77 -20.91
C ASP A 169 4.31 -9.42 -20.77
N ILE A 170 3.47 -8.89 -19.89
CA ILE A 170 2.14 -9.44 -19.58
C ILE A 170 1.06 -8.84 -20.48
N THR A 171 1.10 -7.52 -20.68
CA THR A 171 0.00 -6.80 -21.37
C THR A 171 0.12 -6.81 -22.90
N GLY A 172 1.11 -7.48 -23.44
CA GLY A 172 1.35 -7.54 -24.90
C GLY A 172 1.61 -6.15 -25.50
N HIS A 173 1.95 -6.12 -26.77
CA HIS A 173 2.31 -4.90 -27.51
C HIS A 173 1.11 -4.00 -27.90
N ARG A 174 0.04 -3.98 -27.15
CA ARG A 174 -1.00 -2.95 -27.30
C ARG A 174 -0.43 -1.61 -26.81
N ALA A 175 0.41 -1.03 -27.66
CA ALA A 175 0.87 0.34 -27.47
C ALA A 175 -0.37 1.25 -27.43
N GLY A 176 -0.72 1.71 -26.24
CA GLY A 176 -1.66 2.81 -26.12
C GLY A 176 -1.10 4.02 -26.86
N THR A 177 -1.92 4.77 -27.58
CA THR A 177 -1.53 5.96 -28.31
C THR A 177 -1.01 7.09 -27.43
N LYS A 178 -1.15 6.99 -26.10
CA LYS A 178 -0.65 7.96 -25.15
C LYS A 178 0.84 7.76 -24.88
N ILE A 179 1.61 8.77 -25.24
CA ILE A 179 3.03 8.87 -24.88
C ILE A 179 3.12 9.61 -23.55
N ARG A 180 3.83 9.02 -22.59
CA ARG A 180 4.14 9.65 -21.32
C ARG A 180 5.43 10.44 -21.50
N GLU A 181 5.38 11.75 -21.32
CA GLU A 181 6.54 12.63 -21.48
C GLU A 181 7.59 12.40 -20.37
N LYS A 182 7.15 12.19 -19.13
CA LYS A 182 8.00 11.93 -17.97
C LYS A 182 7.63 10.62 -17.30
N GLY A 183 8.62 9.90 -16.80
CA GLY A 183 8.36 8.76 -15.92
C GLY A 183 7.66 9.19 -14.63
N ARG A 184 6.85 8.31 -14.05
CA ARG A 184 6.21 8.53 -12.76
C ARG A 184 6.09 7.23 -11.98
N THR A 185 6.05 7.34 -10.66
CA THR A 185 5.71 6.23 -9.77
C THR A 185 4.32 6.46 -9.20
N HIS A 186 3.45 5.47 -9.32
CA HIS A 186 2.05 5.62 -8.94
C HIS A 186 1.88 5.77 -7.42
N ASN A 187 0.94 6.60 -7.02
CA ASN A 187 0.46 6.75 -5.64
C ASN A 187 1.51 7.14 -4.59
N VAL A 188 2.61 7.74 -5.01
CA VAL A 188 3.65 8.27 -4.12
C VAL A 188 4.01 9.70 -4.50
N LEU A 189 4.43 10.52 -3.53
CA LEU A 189 4.88 11.90 -3.77
C LEU A 189 6.31 11.94 -4.30
N TRP A 190 7.21 11.20 -3.66
CA TRP A 190 8.63 11.16 -3.99
C TRP A 190 9.00 9.78 -4.52
N SER A 191 9.28 9.73 -5.81
CA SER A 191 9.70 8.48 -6.45
C SER A 191 11.18 8.24 -6.21
N THR A 192 11.51 7.14 -5.53
CA THR A 192 12.91 6.70 -5.39
C THR A 192 13.56 6.51 -6.76
N ARG A 193 12.82 5.95 -7.73
CA ARG A 193 13.33 5.72 -9.08
C ARG A 193 13.73 7.01 -9.80
N LEU A 194 12.92 8.06 -9.67
CA LEU A 194 13.21 9.37 -10.28
C LEU A 194 14.31 10.12 -9.53
N ASN A 195 14.47 9.86 -8.25
CA ASN A 195 15.42 10.54 -7.37
C ASN A 195 16.71 9.76 -7.09
N ILE A 196 16.92 8.60 -7.73
CA ILE A 196 18.05 7.72 -7.39
C ILE A 196 19.40 8.45 -7.46
N LYS A 197 19.59 9.30 -8.47
CA LYS A 197 20.81 10.09 -8.61
C LYS A 197 20.96 11.11 -7.47
N ASN A 198 19.90 11.85 -7.16
CA ASN A 198 19.88 12.83 -6.07
C ASN A 198 20.17 12.15 -4.72
N ILE A 199 19.58 10.98 -4.49
CA ILE A 199 19.79 10.19 -3.26
C ILE A 199 21.24 9.76 -3.13
N LEU A 200 21.83 9.21 -4.20
CA LEU A 200 23.23 8.75 -4.19
C LEU A 200 24.22 9.90 -4.04
N GLU A 201 23.90 11.09 -4.54
CA GLU A 201 24.73 12.28 -4.46
C GLU A 201 24.44 13.12 -3.19
N GLY A 202 23.56 12.66 -2.29
CA GLY A 202 23.16 13.41 -1.10
C GLY A 202 22.42 14.72 -1.38
N LYS A 203 21.84 14.83 -2.58
CA LYS A 203 21.07 16.01 -3.02
C LYS A 203 19.63 15.94 -2.54
N LYS A 204 18.96 17.09 -2.67
CA LYS A 204 17.53 17.20 -2.35
C LYS A 204 16.69 16.26 -3.22
N VAL A 205 15.76 15.58 -2.59
CA VAL A 205 14.75 14.75 -3.25
C VAL A 205 13.63 15.65 -3.76
N GLU A 206 13.27 15.50 -5.03
CA GLU A 206 12.25 16.29 -5.72
C GLU A 206 10.92 15.51 -5.77
N ALA A 207 9.83 16.21 -5.51
CA ALA A 207 8.51 15.66 -5.71
C ALA A 207 8.23 15.47 -7.21
N GLN A 208 7.46 14.44 -7.56
CA GLN A 208 7.11 14.19 -8.95
C GLN A 208 5.85 14.96 -9.43
N TRP A 209 5.18 15.65 -8.51
CA TRP A 209 3.95 16.40 -8.76
C TRP A 209 4.17 17.87 -8.49
N ASP A 210 3.63 18.73 -9.35
CA ASP A 210 3.70 20.18 -9.18
C ASP A 210 2.91 20.64 -7.95
N GLY A 211 3.41 21.67 -7.26
CA GLY A 211 2.75 22.27 -6.09
C GLY A 211 2.77 21.41 -4.81
N VAL A 212 3.56 20.35 -4.78
CA VAL A 212 3.84 19.62 -3.55
C VAL A 212 4.86 20.43 -2.74
N PRO A 213 4.59 20.73 -1.46
CA PRO A 213 5.58 21.38 -0.60
C PRO A 213 6.87 20.55 -0.55
N ASP A 214 7.99 21.24 -0.55
CA ASP A 214 9.26 20.58 -0.25
C ASP A 214 9.19 19.93 1.12
N LEU A 215 9.87 18.78 1.25
CA LEU A 215 10.19 18.26 2.58
C LEU A 215 10.94 19.36 3.33
N ASN A 216 10.25 20.02 4.27
CA ASN A 216 10.86 21.05 5.09
C ASN A 216 11.90 20.41 6.03
N ASP A 217 12.75 21.27 6.63
CA ASP A 217 13.83 20.77 7.50
C ASP A 217 13.31 20.13 8.79
N GLU A 218 12.10 20.43 9.21
CA GLU A 218 11.44 19.75 10.34
C GLU A 218 11.10 18.31 9.99
N MET A 219 10.49 18.09 8.82
CA MET A 219 10.24 16.73 8.33
C MET A 219 11.54 15.95 8.12
N LYS A 220 12.62 16.61 7.67
CA LYS A 220 13.93 15.97 7.54
C LYS A 220 14.50 15.52 8.89
N ARG A 221 14.37 16.33 9.95
CA ARG A 221 14.84 15.98 11.30
C ARG A 221 14.08 14.81 11.89
N GLU A 222 12.81 14.67 11.57
CA GLU A 222 12.00 13.52 11.98
C GLU A 222 12.27 12.25 11.16
N PHE A 223 12.82 12.38 9.93
CA PHE A 223 13.07 11.28 8.99
C PHE A 223 14.52 10.78 8.96
N ILE A 224 15.46 11.50 9.55
CA ILE A 224 16.88 11.12 9.60
C ILE A 224 17.27 10.94 11.07
N PRO A 225 17.74 9.72 11.47
CA PRO A 225 18.20 9.49 12.84
C PRO A 225 19.48 10.27 13.16
#